data_be36d8b43747f64e064e0cee3a6aad70
#
_entry.id   be36d8b43747f64e064e0cee3a6aad70
#
_cell.length_a   1.000
_cell.length_b   1.000
_cell.length_c   1.000
_cell.angle_alpha   90.00
_cell.angle_beta   90.00
_cell.angle_gamma   90.00
#
_symmetry.space_group_name_H-M   'P 1'
#
loop_
_entity.id
_entity.type
_entity.pdbx_description
1 polymer ?
#
loop_
_entity_poly.entity_id
_entity_poly.type
_entity_poly.pdbx_seq_one_letter_code
_entity_poly.pdbx_strand_id
1 'polypeptide(L)'
;TCTYGALGAFSTGVGSTDMAAGMATGKAWFKVPGAIKFELSGSLPEWVSGKDLILHIIGMIGVDGALYKSMEFTGEGVKSLSMDDRFTIANMAIEAGAKNGIFPVDELAVAYMNEHSTKKYTVYEADEDAV
;
A
#
# COMPACT_ATOMS: atom_id res chain seq x y z
N THR A 1 4.22 7.25 -5.81
CA THR A 1 3.42 6.49 -6.78
C THR A 1 2.58 5.41 -6.12
N CYS A 2 3.06 4.75 -5.08
CA CYS A 2 2.33 3.68 -4.37
C CYS A 2 1.39 4.20 -3.26
N THR A 3 1.34 5.49 -3.01
CA THR A 3 0.69 6.14 -1.86
C THR A 3 -0.78 5.73 -1.67
N TYR A 4 -1.54 5.60 -2.75
CA TYR A 4 -2.96 5.23 -2.67
C TYR A 4 -3.23 3.77 -2.29
N GLY A 5 -2.19 2.96 -2.10
CA GLY A 5 -2.31 1.68 -1.42
C GLY A 5 -2.82 1.81 0.02
N ALA A 6 -2.61 2.98 0.66
CA ALA A 6 -3.21 3.33 1.94
C ALA A 6 -4.75 3.38 1.92
N LEU A 7 -5.35 3.50 0.73
CA LEU A 7 -6.79 3.49 0.47
C LEU A 7 -7.25 2.19 -0.22
N GLY A 8 -6.47 1.13 -0.14
CA GLY A 8 -6.78 -0.17 -0.74
C GLY A 8 -6.62 -0.25 -2.26
N ALA A 9 -6.06 0.78 -2.90
CA ALA A 9 -5.86 0.77 -4.34
C ALA A 9 -4.56 0.06 -4.74
N PHE A 10 -4.58 -0.68 -5.86
CA PHE A 10 -3.37 -1.15 -6.51
C PHE A 10 -2.64 0.04 -7.16
N SER A 11 -1.98 0.84 -6.34
CA SER A 11 -1.25 2.03 -6.76
C SER A 11 0.22 1.66 -6.98
N THR A 12 0.70 1.81 -8.21
CA THR A 12 2.06 1.41 -8.58
C THR A 12 2.69 2.39 -9.55
N GLY A 13 4.02 2.39 -9.59
CA GLY A 13 4.78 3.11 -10.61
C GLY A 13 4.92 2.30 -11.88
N VAL A 14 4.87 2.99 -13.02
CA VAL A 14 5.16 2.43 -14.35
C VAL A 14 6.15 3.32 -15.09
N GLY A 15 6.82 2.78 -16.08
CA GLY A 15 7.72 3.55 -16.94
C GLY A 15 6.97 4.63 -17.73
N SER A 16 7.66 5.70 -18.11
CA SER A 16 7.07 6.80 -18.89
C SER A 16 6.51 6.34 -20.23
N THR A 17 7.16 5.38 -20.87
CA THR A 17 6.71 4.80 -22.15
C THR A 17 5.43 3.97 -21.96
N ASP A 18 5.35 3.18 -20.88
CA ASP A 18 4.16 2.40 -20.55
C ASP A 18 2.99 3.32 -20.21
N MET A 19 3.25 4.42 -19.49
CA MET A 19 2.24 5.43 -19.20
C MET A 19 1.74 6.08 -20.50
N ALA A 20 2.62 6.46 -21.42
CA ALA A 20 2.25 7.04 -22.70
C ALA A 20 1.41 6.07 -23.53
N ALA A 21 1.79 4.81 -23.58
CA ALA A 21 1.02 3.75 -24.26
C ALA A 21 -0.36 3.56 -23.62
N GLY A 22 -0.43 3.53 -22.29
CA GLY A 22 -1.69 3.45 -21.55
C GLY A 22 -2.62 4.63 -21.80
N MET A 23 -2.10 5.84 -21.86
CA MET A 23 -2.86 7.05 -22.20
C MET A 23 -3.38 7.02 -23.64
N ALA A 24 -2.58 6.52 -24.58
CA ALA A 24 -2.95 6.45 -26.01
C ALA A 24 -3.98 5.35 -26.29
N THR A 25 -3.89 4.21 -25.63
CA THR A 25 -4.68 3.01 -25.92
C THR A 25 -5.81 2.72 -24.93
N GLY A 26 -5.78 3.37 -23.75
CA GLY A 26 -6.67 3.06 -22.64
C GLY A 26 -6.40 1.69 -21.99
N LYS A 27 -5.28 1.06 -22.29
CA LYS A 27 -4.93 -0.30 -21.83
C LYS A 27 -3.50 -0.35 -21.33
N ALA A 28 -3.29 -1.16 -20.30
CA ALA A 28 -1.98 -1.57 -19.81
C ALA A 28 -2.05 -3.04 -19.39
N TRP A 29 -0.94 -3.75 -19.48
CA TRP A 29 -0.84 -5.11 -18.95
C TRP A 29 0.11 -5.11 -17.74
N PHE A 30 -0.20 -5.96 -16.80
CA PHE A 30 0.64 -6.16 -15.62
C PHE A 30 0.83 -7.65 -15.38
N LYS A 31 2.04 -8.02 -14.97
CA LYS A 31 2.24 -9.31 -14.33
C LYS A 31 1.68 -9.20 -12.91
N VAL A 32 0.77 -10.08 -12.52
CA VAL A 32 0.24 -10.11 -11.15
C VAL A 32 1.38 -10.41 -10.19
N PRO A 33 1.69 -9.51 -9.23
CA PRO A 33 2.75 -9.76 -8.25
C PRO A 33 2.29 -10.80 -7.23
N GLY A 34 3.23 -11.59 -6.70
CA GLY A 34 2.95 -12.35 -5.49
C GLY A 34 2.85 -11.40 -4.29
N ALA A 35 2.16 -11.79 -3.23
CA ALA A 35 2.01 -10.99 -2.02
C ALA A 35 3.02 -11.39 -0.93
N ILE A 36 3.34 -10.41 -0.06
CA ILE A 36 3.97 -10.61 1.24
C ILE A 36 3.08 -9.96 2.27
N LYS A 37 2.60 -10.73 3.22
CA LYS A 37 1.76 -10.27 4.32
C LYS A 37 2.63 -9.81 5.49
N PHE A 38 2.42 -8.57 5.93
CA PHE A 38 2.99 -8.00 7.14
C PHE A 38 1.89 -7.87 8.18
N GLU A 39 1.92 -8.71 9.20
CA GLU A 39 0.98 -8.66 10.30
C GLU A 39 1.50 -7.76 11.40
N LEU A 40 0.85 -6.61 11.58
CA LEU A 40 1.21 -5.61 12.57
C LEU A 40 0.44 -5.86 13.87
N SER A 41 1.15 -5.84 15.01
CA SER A 41 0.57 -5.96 16.35
C SER A 41 1.02 -4.81 17.25
N GLY A 42 0.19 -4.47 18.23
CA GLY A 42 0.47 -3.37 19.14
C GLY A 42 0.26 -1.98 18.54
N SER A 43 0.98 -1.00 19.03
CA SER A 43 0.90 0.39 18.59
C SER A 43 2.27 1.04 18.55
N LEU A 44 2.40 2.10 17.73
CA LEU A 44 3.64 2.87 17.67
C LEU A 44 3.88 3.57 19.01
N PRO A 45 5.11 3.52 19.55
CA PRO A 45 5.50 4.32 20.73
C PRO A 45 5.45 5.81 20.42
N GLU A 46 5.46 6.61 21.48
CA GLU A 46 5.60 8.07 21.37
C GLU A 46 6.88 8.40 20.57
N TRP A 47 6.79 9.39 19.67
CA TRP A 47 7.87 9.86 18.77
C TRP A 47 8.28 8.86 17.67
N VAL A 48 7.56 7.74 17.49
CA VAL A 48 7.75 6.81 16.38
C VAL A 48 6.60 6.96 15.38
N SER A 49 6.95 7.12 14.12
CA SER A 49 6.00 7.34 13.02
C SER A 49 5.93 6.15 12.07
N GLY A 50 4.99 6.18 11.13
CA GLY A 50 4.91 5.21 10.05
C GLY A 50 6.20 5.12 9.22
N LYS A 51 6.97 6.22 9.12
CA LYS A 51 8.27 6.21 8.44
C LYS A 51 9.28 5.31 9.17
N ASP A 52 9.32 5.36 10.49
CA ASP A 52 10.22 4.51 11.26
C ASP A 52 9.83 3.04 11.11
N LEU A 53 8.53 2.74 11.10
CA LEU A 53 8.02 1.39 10.89
C LEU A 53 8.44 0.84 9.52
N ILE A 54 8.21 1.58 8.45
CA ILE A 54 8.58 1.08 7.11
C ILE A 54 10.09 0.97 6.94
N LEU A 55 10.88 1.88 7.51
CA LEU A 55 12.34 1.78 7.50
C LEU A 55 12.83 0.56 8.28
N HIS A 56 12.19 0.24 9.40
CA HIS A 56 12.47 -0.99 10.15
C HIS A 56 12.20 -2.24 9.30
N ILE A 57 11.05 -2.30 8.63
CA ILE A 57 10.68 -3.40 7.73
C ILE A 57 11.71 -3.53 6.59
N ILE A 58 12.07 -2.43 5.93
CA ILE A 58 13.09 -2.42 4.87
C ILE A 58 14.44 -2.91 5.41
N GLY A 59 14.82 -2.46 6.60
CA GLY A 59 16.06 -2.93 7.26
C GLY A 59 16.06 -4.43 7.54
N MET A 60 14.90 -5.01 7.81
CA MET A 60 14.73 -6.44 8.11
C MET A 60 14.74 -7.31 6.84
N ILE A 61 14.08 -6.87 5.75
CA ILE A 61 13.95 -7.68 4.52
C ILE A 61 14.94 -7.30 3.42
N GLY A 62 15.60 -6.15 3.53
CA GLY A 62 16.52 -5.60 2.52
C GLY A 62 15.80 -4.77 1.45
N VAL A 63 16.58 -4.02 0.67
CA VAL A 63 16.10 -3.10 -0.37
C VAL A 63 15.45 -3.81 -1.58
N ASP A 64 15.63 -5.09 -1.71
CA ASP A 64 15.04 -5.97 -2.75
C ASP A 64 14.25 -7.14 -2.15
N GLY A 65 14.02 -7.14 -0.84
CA GLY A 65 13.29 -8.21 -0.14
C GLY A 65 11.85 -8.39 -0.60
N ALA A 66 11.23 -7.34 -1.12
CA ALA A 66 9.89 -7.38 -1.70
C ALA A 66 9.91 -7.17 -3.23
N LEU A 67 11.03 -7.50 -3.90
CA LEU A 67 11.19 -7.27 -5.33
C LEU A 67 10.03 -7.88 -6.13
N TYR A 68 9.31 -7.01 -6.86
CA TYR A 68 8.14 -7.37 -7.65
C TYR A 68 7.02 -8.07 -6.86
N LYS A 69 6.87 -7.75 -5.58
CA LYS A 69 5.79 -8.24 -4.71
C LYS A 69 4.81 -7.12 -4.36
N SER A 70 3.62 -7.49 -3.96
CA SER A 70 2.70 -6.63 -3.23
C SER A 70 2.96 -6.79 -1.74
N MET A 71 3.16 -5.69 -1.01
CA MET A 71 3.25 -5.71 0.45
C MET A 71 1.86 -5.44 1.01
N GLU A 72 1.32 -6.38 1.78
CA GLU A 72 0.02 -6.24 2.43
C GLU A 72 0.19 -6.05 3.94
N PHE A 73 -0.35 -4.95 4.45
CA PHE A 73 -0.28 -4.61 5.87
C PHE A 73 -1.60 -4.95 6.55
N THR A 74 -1.55 -5.86 7.50
CA THR A 74 -2.73 -6.40 8.20
C THR A 74 -2.50 -6.43 9.71
N GLY A 75 -3.47 -6.96 10.44
CA GLY A 75 -3.39 -7.13 11.89
C GLY A 75 -3.95 -5.96 12.69
N GLU A 76 -4.05 -6.14 13.99
CA GLU A 76 -4.65 -5.15 14.91
C GLU A 76 -3.88 -3.84 14.98
N GLY A 77 -2.55 -3.90 14.79
CA GLY A 77 -1.67 -2.74 14.82
C GLY A 77 -1.98 -1.71 13.74
N VAL A 78 -2.58 -2.13 12.60
CA VAL A 78 -3.01 -1.21 11.54
C VAL A 78 -3.98 -0.16 12.05
N LYS A 79 -4.84 -0.50 13.02
CA LYS A 79 -5.83 0.40 13.60
C LYS A 79 -5.21 1.57 14.39
N SER A 80 -3.97 1.41 14.83
CA SER A 80 -3.23 2.45 15.55
C SER A 80 -2.55 3.46 14.63
N LEU A 81 -2.46 3.16 13.32
CA LEU A 81 -1.82 4.01 12.32
C LEU A 81 -2.79 5.08 11.82
N SER A 82 -2.34 6.33 11.83
CA SER A 82 -3.02 7.43 11.16
C SER A 82 -3.03 7.23 9.63
N MET A 83 -3.86 7.99 8.91
CA MET A 83 -3.80 7.98 7.44
C MET A 83 -2.44 8.46 6.92
N ASP A 84 -1.82 9.44 7.57
CA ASP A 84 -0.49 9.94 7.18
C ASP A 84 0.59 8.86 7.33
N ASP A 85 0.52 8.06 8.39
CA ASP A 85 1.41 6.91 8.57
C ASP A 85 1.21 5.88 7.45
N ARG A 86 -0.06 5.54 7.15
CA ARG A 86 -0.39 4.58 6.07
C ARG A 86 0.06 5.10 4.69
N PHE A 87 -0.12 6.39 4.40
CA PHE A 87 0.37 7.00 3.17
C PHE A 87 1.89 6.91 3.07
N THR A 88 2.59 7.16 4.16
CA THR A 88 4.05 7.10 4.22
C THR A 88 4.53 5.66 4.00
N ILE A 89 3.96 4.69 4.68
CA ILE A 89 4.30 3.27 4.55
C ILE A 89 4.03 2.78 3.12
N ALA A 90 2.85 3.03 2.58
CA ALA A 90 2.48 2.63 1.22
C ALA A 90 3.38 3.28 0.17
N ASN A 91 3.72 4.57 0.34
CA ASN A 91 4.61 5.29 -0.55
C ASN A 91 6.02 4.68 -0.58
N MET A 92 6.53 4.26 0.56
CA MET A 92 7.89 3.74 0.71
C MET A 92 8.02 2.23 0.43
N ALA A 93 6.95 1.55 0.07
CA ALA A 93 7.02 0.14 -0.34
C ALA A 93 7.98 -0.09 -1.52
N ILE A 94 8.11 0.89 -2.42
CA ILE A 94 9.05 0.84 -3.54
C ILE A 94 10.51 0.75 -3.09
N GLU A 95 10.87 1.25 -1.91
CA GLU A 95 12.23 1.19 -1.36
C GLU A 95 12.64 -0.24 -0.97
N ALA A 96 11.67 -1.15 -0.84
CA ALA A 96 11.89 -2.59 -0.70
C ALA A 96 11.81 -3.35 -2.03
N GLY A 97 11.70 -2.64 -3.16
CA GLY A 97 11.51 -3.23 -4.49
C GLY A 97 10.06 -3.63 -4.81
N ALA A 98 9.11 -3.33 -3.93
CA ALA A 98 7.72 -3.73 -4.09
C ALA A 98 7.01 -2.98 -5.24
N LYS A 99 5.98 -3.60 -5.79
CA LYS A 99 5.08 -2.96 -6.75
C LYS A 99 4.13 -1.99 -6.04
N ASN A 100 3.72 -2.29 -4.83
CA ASN A 100 2.87 -1.44 -4.00
C ASN A 100 2.91 -1.89 -2.53
N GLY A 101 2.30 -1.04 -1.66
CA GLY A 101 1.96 -1.40 -0.30
C GLY A 101 0.47 -1.14 -0.10
N ILE A 102 -0.29 -2.12 0.37
CA ILE A 102 -1.75 -2.07 0.48
C ILE A 102 -2.16 -2.20 1.94
N PHE A 103 -3.10 -1.35 2.33
CA PHE A 103 -3.82 -1.41 3.60
C PHE A 103 -5.27 -1.80 3.39
N PRO A 104 -5.93 -2.42 4.36
CA PRO A 104 -7.36 -2.68 4.32
C PRO A 104 -8.15 -1.36 4.30
N VAL A 105 -9.29 -1.37 3.64
CA VAL A 105 -10.22 -0.23 3.60
C VAL A 105 -11.11 -0.29 4.83
N ASP A 106 -10.63 0.25 5.93
CA ASP A 106 -11.36 0.34 7.19
C ASP A 106 -12.15 1.66 7.33
N GLU A 107 -12.78 1.86 8.47
CA GLU A 107 -13.58 3.05 8.77
C GLU A 107 -12.78 4.34 8.64
N LEU A 108 -11.49 4.33 8.99
CA LEU A 108 -10.61 5.49 8.87
C LEU A 108 -10.35 5.86 7.41
N ALA A 109 -10.09 4.85 6.56
CA ALA A 109 -9.90 5.05 5.12
C ALA A 109 -11.19 5.56 4.45
N VAL A 110 -12.34 5.00 4.82
CA VAL A 110 -13.65 5.45 4.33
C VAL A 110 -13.94 6.89 4.74
N ALA A 111 -13.68 7.25 6.01
CA ALA A 111 -13.87 8.62 6.49
C ALA A 111 -13.01 9.61 5.70
N TYR A 112 -11.73 9.28 5.50
CA TYR A 112 -10.81 10.09 4.70
C TYR A 112 -11.31 10.27 3.25
N MET A 113 -11.76 9.19 2.61
CA MET A 113 -12.28 9.25 1.24
C MET A 113 -13.54 10.12 1.13
N ASN A 114 -14.45 10.03 2.09
CA ASN A 114 -15.67 10.84 2.10
C ASN A 114 -15.40 12.34 2.28
N GLU A 115 -14.33 12.69 3.02
CA GLU A 115 -13.92 14.08 3.19
C GLU A 115 -13.24 14.66 1.93
N HIS A 116 -12.47 13.84 1.21
CA HIS A 116 -11.59 14.31 0.13
C HIS A 116 -12.08 13.98 -1.28
N SER A 117 -13.17 13.22 -1.43
CA SER A 117 -13.70 12.82 -2.74
C SER A 117 -15.22 12.79 -2.76
N THR A 118 -15.79 13.32 -3.84
CA THR A 118 -17.22 13.19 -4.16
C THR A 118 -17.49 12.06 -5.16
N LYS A 119 -16.45 11.38 -5.65
CA LYS A 119 -16.59 10.30 -6.62
C LYS A 119 -17.04 9.02 -5.94
N LYS A 120 -17.90 8.27 -6.63
CA LYS A 120 -18.25 6.91 -6.21
C LYS A 120 -17.03 6.00 -6.36
N TYR A 121 -16.84 5.14 -5.38
CA TYR A 121 -15.80 4.11 -5.38
C TYR A 121 -16.40 2.77 -4.94
N THR A 122 -15.73 1.69 -5.28
CA THR A 122 -16.06 0.34 -4.83
C THR A 122 -14.95 -0.14 -3.91
N VAL A 123 -15.31 -0.66 -2.75
CA VAL A 123 -14.37 -1.31 -1.84
C VAL A 123 -14.16 -2.74 -2.32
N TYR A 124 -12.91 -3.14 -2.40
CA TYR A 124 -12.49 -4.52 -2.64
C TYR A 124 -11.72 -5.02 -1.43
N GLU A 125 -12.02 -6.23 -1.04
CA GLU A 125 -11.35 -6.94 0.06
C GLU A 125 -10.68 -8.19 -0.50
N ALA A 126 -9.72 -8.73 0.25
CA ALA A 126 -9.13 -10.02 -0.07
C ALA A 126 -10.18 -11.13 0.04
N ASP A 127 -10.07 -12.15 -0.79
CA ASP A 127 -10.91 -13.34 -0.69
C ASP A 127 -10.63 -14.05 0.64
N GLU A 128 -11.63 -14.77 1.18
CA GLU A 128 -11.52 -15.44 2.48
C GLU A 128 -10.39 -16.48 2.55
N ASP A 129 -10.01 -17.03 1.41
CA ASP A 129 -8.95 -18.02 1.24
C ASP A 129 -7.61 -17.42 0.78
N ALA A 130 -7.49 -16.09 0.71
CA ALA A 130 -6.25 -15.41 0.39
C ALA A 130 -5.20 -15.64 1.49
N VAL A 131 -4.02 -16.16 1.14
CA VAL A 131 -2.92 -16.54 2.03
C VAL A 131 -1.72 -15.63 1.79
#